data_cf0bda2dbe06cb158445e3bbe390a1a1
#
_entry.id   cf0bda2dbe06cb158445e3bbe390a1a1
#
_cell.length_a   1.000
_cell.length_b   1.000
_cell.length_c   1.000
_cell.angle_alpha   90.00
_cell.angle_beta   90.00
_cell.angle_gamma   90.00
#
_symmetry.space_group_name_H-M   'P 1'
#
loop_
_entity.id
_entity.type
_entity.pdbx_description
1 polymer ?
#
loop_
_entity_poly.entity_id
_entity_poly.type
_entity_poly.pdbx_seq_one_letter_code
_entity_poly.pdbx_strand_id
1 'polypeptide(L)'
;MVRVAKVSTGVATTVRDVSPESFIAAYAKHLKDQGQMQVPTWVDIVKTGSAKELAPYDEDWYFIRAASIARKVYLNKGVGCGQLQRWYGGSFRKRCQRSHFRKASGQIIRTILKDLTRMGLVETIVDASSENKEAPVTR
;
A
#
# COMPACT_ATOMS: atom_id res chain seq x y z
N MET A 1 -1.31 19.81 -1.32
CA MET A 1 -1.19 19.82 -2.79
C MET A 1 0.29 19.66 -3.13
N VAL A 2 0.72 18.45 -3.39
CA VAL A 2 2.13 18.18 -3.72
C VAL A 2 2.32 18.49 -5.20
N ARG A 3 3.05 19.58 -5.51
CA ARG A 3 3.46 19.90 -6.87
C ARG A 3 4.66 19.03 -7.23
N VAL A 4 4.46 18.09 -8.13
CA VAL A 4 5.56 17.41 -8.81
C VAL A 4 6.32 18.46 -9.63
N ALA A 5 7.64 18.53 -9.46
CA ALA A 5 8.48 19.45 -10.18
C ALA A 5 8.26 19.31 -11.69
N LYS A 6 7.96 20.45 -12.36
CA LYS A 6 7.76 20.51 -13.80
C LYS A 6 9.07 20.11 -14.52
N VAL A 7 9.02 18.96 -15.17
CA VAL A 7 9.92 18.70 -16.30
C VAL A 7 9.38 19.53 -17.48
N SER A 8 10.20 20.40 -18.01
CA SER A 8 9.87 21.41 -19.03
C SER A 8 9.72 20.80 -20.43
N THR A 9 8.68 20.06 -20.63
CA THR A 9 8.10 19.79 -21.94
C THR A 9 6.62 20.12 -21.80
N GLY A 10 6.10 21.13 -22.43
CA GLY A 10 4.78 21.76 -22.25
C GLY A 10 3.53 20.84 -22.22
N VAL A 11 3.69 19.58 -21.91
CA VAL A 11 2.65 18.58 -21.71
C VAL A 11 2.57 18.25 -20.22
N ALA A 12 1.37 18.33 -19.64
CA ALA A 12 1.14 17.96 -18.24
C ALA A 12 1.37 16.45 -18.06
N THR A 13 2.47 16.08 -17.37
CA THR A 13 2.82 14.69 -17.10
C THR A 13 2.05 14.20 -15.86
N THR A 14 1.32 13.12 -16.00
CA THR A 14 0.59 12.47 -14.90
C THR A 14 1.30 11.19 -14.44
N VAL A 15 0.93 10.65 -13.27
CA VAL A 15 1.44 9.36 -12.79
C VAL A 15 1.13 8.19 -13.75
N ARG A 16 0.15 8.38 -14.64
CA ARG A 16 -0.21 7.37 -15.66
C ARG A 16 0.78 7.31 -16.82
N ASP A 17 1.43 8.43 -17.12
CA ASP A 17 2.35 8.56 -18.24
C ASP A 17 3.75 8.04 -17.92
N VAL A 18 4.03 7.85 -16.62
CA VAL A 18 5.34 7.37 -16.13
C VAL A 18 5.29 5.86 -15.90
N SER A 19 6.39 5.17 -16.22
CA SER A 19 6.49 3.73 -15.96
C SER A 19 6.30 3.42 -14.47
N PRO A 20 5.57 2.34 -14.14
CA PRO A 20 5.33 1.98 -12.73
C PRO A 20 6.61 1.80 -11.92
N GLU A 21 7.60 1.17 -12.51
CA GLU A 21 8.86 0.81 -11.86
C GLU A 21 9.67 2.05 -11.48
N SER A 22 9.87 2.96 -12.45
CA SER A 22 10.61 4.21 -12.20
C SER A 22 9.92 5.11 -11.19
N PHE A 23 8.58 5.21 -11.27
CA PHE A 23 7.80 5.97 -10.28
C PHE A 23 7.95 5.38 -8.88
N ILE A 24 7.78 4.06 -8.73
CA ILE A 24 7.83 3.39 -7.43
C ILE A 24 9.23 3.52 -6.81
N ALA A 25 10.30 3.34 -7.60
CA ALA A 25 11.66 3.47 -7.12
C ALA A 25 11.98 4.91 -6.64
N ALA A 26 11.64 5.90 -7.46
CA ALA A 26 11.85 7.31 -7.11
C ALA A 26 11.02 7.73 -5.88
N TYR A 27 9.77 7.32 -5.82
CA TYR A 27 8.89 7.69 -4.72
C TYR A 27 9.21 6.96 -3.42
N ALA A 28 9.67 5.70 -3.47
CA ALA A 28 10.16 4.97 -2.30
C ALA A 28 11.38 5.66 -1.68
N LYS A 29 12.33 6.07 -2.52
CA LYS A 29 13.49 6.85 -2.07
C LYS A 29 13.07 8.16 -1.43
N HIS A 30 12.14 8.89 -2.04
CA HIS A 30 11.61 10.14 -1.51
C HIS A 30 10.95 9.96 -0.12
N LEU A 31 10.14 8.90 0.07
CA LEU A 31 9.52 8.59 1.36
C LEU A 31 10.56 8.25 2.43
N LYS A 32 11.64 7.56 2.06
CA LYS A 32 12.76 7.26 2.96
C LYS A 32 13.50 8.52 3.37
N ASP A 33 13.84 9.39 2.41
CA ASP A 33 14.60 10.63 2.63
C ASP A 33 13.81 11.64 3.47
N GLN A 34 12.47 11.67 3.34
CA GLN A 34 11.61 12.52 4.17
C GLN A 34 11.57 12.11 5.65
N GLY A 35 11.80 10.85 5.98
CA GLY A 35 11.79 10.34 7.35
C GLY A 35 10.45 10.46 8.10
N GLN A 36 9.37 10.88 7.44
CA GLN A 36 8.06 11.06 8.07
C GLN A 36 7.31 9.74 8.29
N MET A 37 7.69 8.70 7.55
CA MET A 37 7.07 7.39 7.63
C MET A 37 7.64 6.60 8.81
N GLN A 38 6.78 6.19 9.74
CA GLN A 38 7.20 5.38 10.88
C GLN A 38 7.29 3.91 10.47
N VAL A 39 8.52 3.37 10.43
CA VAL A 39 8.74 1.95 10.17
C VAL A 39 8.48 1.17 11.45
N PRO A 40 7.49 0.25 11.47
CA PRO A 40 7.22 -0.58 12.64
C PRO A 40 8.36 -1.58 12.91
N THR A 41 8.58 -1.92 14.17
CA THR A 41 9.64 -2.87 14.60
C THR A 41 9.50 -4.28 14.04
N TRP A 42 8.29 -4.68 13.63
CA TRP A 42 8.05 -6.01 13.07
C TRP A 42 8.40 -6.12 11.57
N VAL A 43 8.75 -5.03 10.89
CA VAL A 43 9.01 -5.01 9.43
C VAL A 43 10.13 -5.97 9.05
N ASP A 44 11.17 -6.09 9.87
CA ASP A 44 12.34 -6.93 9.58
C ASP A 44 12.07 -8.44 9.74
N ILE A 45 10.98 -8.79 10.42
CA ILE A 45 10.69 -10.18 10.79
C ILE A 45 9.60 -10.79 9.92
N VAL A 46 8.64 -9.99 9.43
CA VAL A 46 7.42 -10.49 8.81
C VAL A 46 7.56 -10.81 7.34
N LYS A 47 6.82 -11.83 6.91
CA LYS A 47 6.57 -12.07 5.48
C LYS A 47 5.34 -11.30 5.00
N THR A 48 5.33 -10.89 3.74
CA THR A 48 4.28 -10.02 3.17
C THR A 48 2.92 -10.70 2.96
N GLY A 49 2.84 -12.00 3.17
CA GLY A 49 1.58 -12.75 3.07
C GLY A 49 1.75 -14.22 3.34
N SER A 50 0.64 -14.91 3.61
CA SER A 50 0.64 -16.36 3.87
C SER A 50 1.07 -17.21 2.67
N ALA A 51 1.01 -16.64 1.45
CA ALA A 51 1.49 -17.30 0.23
C ALA A 51 3.00 -17.24 0.05
N LYS A 52 3.69 -16.40 0.79
CA LYS A 52 5.15 -16.24 0.70
C LYS A 52 5.86 -17.19 1.69
N GLU A 53 6.97 -17.76 1.28
CA GLU A 53 7.77 -18.63 2.13
C GLU A 53 8.72 -17.83 3.01
N LEU A 54 9.34 -16.80 2.43
CA LEU A 54 10.35 -15.96 3.09
C LEU A 54 9.91 -14.51 3.21
N ALA A 55 10.55 -13.79 4.14
CA ALA A 55 10.49 -12.34 4.20
C ALA A 55 11.15 -11.70 2.96
N PRO A 56 10.85 -10.44 2.62
CA PRO A 56 11.53 -9.73 1.55
C PRO A 56 13.03 -9.63 1.83
N TYR A 57 13.84 -9.76 0.79
CA TYR A 57 15.29 -9.66 0.89
C TYR A 57 15.78 -8.19 0.97
N ASP A 58 15.03 -7.28 0.35
CA ASP A 58 15.33 -5.85 0.31
C ASP A 58 14.95 -5.20 1.64
N GLU A 59 15.88 -4.50 2.29
CA GLU A 59 15.64 -3.78 3.55
C GLU A 59 14.61 -2.65 3.37
N ASP A 60 14.57 -2.04 2.20
CA ASP A 60 13.67 -0.91 1.88
C ASP A 60 12.30 -1.36 1.35
N TRP A 61 11.98 -2.63 1.42
CA TRP A 61 10.74 -3.19 0.88
C TRP A 61 9.47 -2.48 1.39
N TYR A 62 9.51 -1.96 2.61
CA TYR A 62 8.36 -1.28 3.22
C TYR A 62 8.04 0.03 2.51
N PHE A 63 9.06 0.83 2.18
CA PHE A 63 8.92 2.06 1.41
C PHE A 63 8.50 1.78 -0.03
N ILE A 64 9.05 0.75 -0.65
CA ILE A 64 8.65 0.29 -1.99
C ILE A 64 7.18 -0.12 -2.00
N ARG A 65 6.73 -0.85 -0.98
CA ARG A 65 5.34 -1.23 -0.83
C ARG A 65 4.43 0.00 -0.62
N ALA A 66 4.85 0.96 0.18
CA ALA A 66 4.11 2.20 0.41
C ALA A 66 3.97 3.02 -0.89
N ALA A 67 5.05 3.19 -1.64
CA ALA A 67 5.04 3.86 -2.94
C ALA A 67 4.10 3.17 -3.94
N SER A 68 4.14 1.84 -3.99
CA SER A 68 3.25 1.05 -4.84
C SER A 68 1.78 1.19 -4.44
N ILE A 69 1.47 1.23 -3.15
CA ILE A 69 0.10 1.45 -2.64
C ILE A 69 -0.37 2.86 -2.99
N ALA A 70 0.44 3.89 -2.74
CA ALA A 70 0.11 5.27 -3.07
C ALA A 70 -0.22 5.44 -4.56
N ARG A 71 0.59 4.84 -5.46
CA ARG A 71 0.30 4.83 -6.90
C ARG A 71 -1.04 4.14 -7.21
N LYS A 72 -1.32 2.98 -6.61
CA LYS A 72 -2.58 2.25 -6.85
C LYS A 72 -3.81 3.02 -6.36
N VAL A 73 -3.72 3.67 -5.22
CA VAL A 73 -4.79 4.54 -4.69
C VAL A 73 -5.02 5.74 -5.60
N TYR A 74 -3.97 6.34 -6.14
CA TYR A 74 -4.08 7.45 -7.09
C TYR A 74 -4.79 7.04 -8.40
N LEU A 75 -4.42 5.88 -8.95
CA LEU A 75 -4.98 5.38 -10.21
C LEU A 75 -6.42 4.89 -10.07
N ASN A 76 -6.74 4.28 -8.94
CA ASN A 76 -8.04 3.66 -8.68
C ASN A 76 -8.66 4.32 -7.45
N LYS A 77 -9.51 5.32 -7.66
CA LYS A 77 -10.21 6.03 -6.60
C LYS A 77 -11.11 5.06 -5.80
N GLY A 78 -11.20 5.24 -4.49
CA GLY A 78 -12.07 4.44 -3.62
C GLY A 78 -11.58 3.01 -3.35
N VAL A 79 -10.27 2.75 -3.42
CA VAL A 79 -9.70 1.42 -3.16
C VAL A 79 -9.68 1.11 -1.67
N GLY A 80 -10.35 0.02 -1.29
CA GLY A 80 -10.32 -0.50 0.08
C GLY A 80 -9.16 -1.45 0.36
N CYS A 81 -8.86 -1.67 1.66
CA CYS A 81 -7.81 -2.59 2.10
C CYS A 81 -7.99 -4.03 1.54
N GLY A 82 -9.24 -4.53 1.48
CA GLY A 82 -9.53 -5.87 0.96
C GLY A 82 -9.16 -6.04 -0.51
N GLN A 83 -9.31 -5.01 -1.33
CA GLN A 83 -8.93 -5.03 -2.74
C GLN A 83 -7.40 -5.00 -2.89
N LEU A 84 -6.73 -4.18 -2.10
CA LEU A 84 -5.26 -4.17 -2.05
C LEU A 84 -4.70 -5.54 -1.62
N GLN A 85 -5.33 -6.21 -0.63
CA GLN A 85 -4.93 -7.56 -0.24
C GLN A 85 -5.01 -8.57 -1.40
N ARG A 86 -6.03 -8.44 -2.26
CA ARG A 86 -6.16 -9.30 -3.45
C ARG A 86 -5.06 -8.99 -4.47
N TRP A 87 -4.79 -7.73 -4.76
CA TRP A 87 -3.77 -7.34 -5.74
C TRP A 87 -2.34 -7.74 -5.34
N TYR A 88 -2.03 -7.75 -4.05
CA TYR A 88 -0.74 -8.18 -3.53
C TYR A 88 -0.70 -9.64 -3.10
N GLY A 89 -1.83 -10.35 -3.24
CA GLY A 89 -1.94 -11.76 -2.97
C GLY A 89 -1.18 -12.61 -3.98
N GLY A 90 -1.17 -13.89 -3.75
CA GLY A 90 -0.48 -14.84 -4.62
C GLY A 90 -1.05 -16.25 -4.49
N SER A 91 -0.60 -17.13 -5.36
CA SER A 91 -0.92 -18.55 -5.33
C SER A 91 -0.07 -19.26 -4.27
N PHE A 92 -0.69 -20.13 -3.50
CA PHE A 92 -0.04 -20.97 -2.51
C PHE A 92 -0.38 -22.43 -2.73
N ARG A 93 0.64 -23.27 -2.83
CA ARG A 93 0.49 -24.73 -2.93
C ARG A 93 1.01 -25.39 -1.66
N LYS A 94 0.15 -26.16 -1.01
CA LYS A 94 0.53 -26.94 0.17
C LYS A 94 0.83 -28.38 -0.26
N ARG A 95 2.09 -28.78 -0.23
CA ARG A 95 2.55 -30.12 -0.62
C ARG A 95 1.99 -30.55 -2.00
N CYS A 96 1.36 -31.72 -2.07
CA CYS A 96 0.78 -32.28 -3.31
C CYS A 96 -0.62 -31.78 -3.65
N GLN A 97 -1.20 -30.87 -2.87
CA GLN A 97 -2.53 -30.32 -3.13
C GLN A 97 -2.50 -29.29 -4.28
N ARG A 98 -3.66 -29.01 -4.87
CA ARG A 98 -3.78 -27.93 -5.86
C ARG A 98 -3.47 -26.58 -5.24
N SER A 99 -2.93 -25.69 -6.05
CA SER A 99 -2.65 -24.32 -5.60
C SER A 99 -3.94 -23.54 -5.41
N HIS A 100 -4.01 -22.74 -4.33
CA HIS A 100 -5.12 -21.86 -4.02
C HIS A 100 -4.63 -20.43 -3.84
N PHE A 101 -5.46 -19.48 -4.23
CA PHE A 101 -5.16 -18.06 -4.03
C PHE A 101 -5.20 -17.71 -2.53
N ARG A 102 -4.20 -16.97 -2.07
CA ARG A 102 -4.11 -16.41 -0.72
C ARG A 102 -3.93 -14.90 -0.79
N LYS A 103 -4.68 -14.18 0.03
CA LYS A 103 -4.57 -12.73 0.17
C LYS A 103 -3.26 -12.36 0.84
N ALA A 104 -2.72 -11.16 0.51
CA ALA A 104 -1.59 -10.58 1.21
C ALA A 104 -1.95 -10.20 2.66
N SER A 105 -0.92 -9.93 3.47
CA SER A 105 -1.08 -9.48 4.85
C SER A 105 -1.86 -8.16 4.91
N GLY A 106 -3.00 -8.17 5.60
CA GLY A 106 -3.82 -6.97 5.78
C GLY A 106 -3.20 -5.99 6.77
N GLN A 107 -2.41 -6.47 7.73
CA GLN A 107 -1.77 -5.61 8.72
C GLN A 107 -0.79 -4.62 8.07
N ILE A 108 0.07 -5.12 7.19
CA ILE A 108 1.02 -4.28 6.45
C ILE A 108 0.29 -3.18 5.67
N ILE A 109 -0.76 -3.55 4.93
CA ILE A 109 -1.52 -2.60 4.12
C ILE A 109 -2.22 -1.55 4.98
N ARG A 110 -2.85 -1.97 6.10
CA ARG A 110 -3.53 -1.02 7.01
C ARG A 110 -2.55 -0.06 7.66
N THR A 111 -1.38 -0.52 8.08
CA THR A 111 -0.35 0.33 8.69
C THR A 111 0.16 1.35 7.67
N ILE A 112 0.49 0.91 6.45
CA ILE A 112 0.90 1.81 5.37
C ILE A 112 -0.18 2.85 5.05
N LEU A 113 -1.44 2.45 4.93
CA LEU A 113 -2.53 3.39 4.67
C LEU A 113 -2.69 4.41 5.79
N LYS A 114 -2.57 4.00 7.06
CA LYS A 114 -2.59 4.91 8.21
C LYS A 114 -1.44 5.92 8.15
N ASP A 115 -0.24 5.48 7.80
CA ASP A 115 0.91 6.36 7.65
C ASP A 115 0.72 7.36 6.51
N LEU A 116 0.25 6.91 5.34
CA LEU A 116 -0.07 7.78 4.21
C LEU A 116 -1.17 8.80 4.54
N THR A 117 -2.18 8.40 5.33
CA THR A 117 -3.23 9.32 5.80
C THR A 117 -2.68 10.33 6.79
N ARG A 118 -1.81 9.92 7.72
CA ARG A 118 -1.14 10.83 8.66
C ARG A 118 -0.28 11.86 7.95
N MET A 119 0.37 11.48 6.84
CA MET A 119 1.16 12.37 5.99
C MET A 119 0.29 13.27 5.10
N GLY A 120 -1.03 13.13 5.12
CA GLY A 120 -1.95 13.91 4.29
C GLY A 120 -1.94 13.55 2.80
N LEU A 121 -1.34 12.42 2.42
CA LEU A 121 -1.23 11.96 1.03
C LEU A 121 -2.49 11.22 0.56
N VAL A 122 -3.22 10.62 1.50
CA VAL A 122 -4.45 9.84 1.24
C VAL A 122 -5.52 10.28 2.23
N GLU A 123 -6.73 10.46 1.72
CA GLU A 123 -7.91 10.72 2.55
C GLU A 123 -8.75 9.45 2.69
N THR A 124 -9.33 9.23 3.87
CA THR A 124 -10.26 8.14 4.11
C THR A 124 -11.66 8.61 3.80
N ILE A 125 -12.30 7.99 2.82
CA ILE A 125 -13.71 8.23 2.52
C ILE A 125 -14.52 7.34 3.47
N VAL A 126 -15.26 7.97 4.37
CA VAL A 126 -16.24 7.28 5.23
C VAL A 126 -17.59 7.38 4.50
N ASP A 127 -18.10 6.23 4.04
CA ASP A 127 -19.44 6.18 3.47
C ASP A 127 -20.45 6.44 4.60
N ALA A 128 -21.35 7.38 4.40
CA ALA A 128 -22.39 7.77 5.37
C ALA A 128 -23.32 6.59 5.81
N SER A 129 -23.25 5.47 5.10
CA SER A 129 -23.98 4.23 5.44
C SER A 129 -23.34 3.41 6.60
N SER A 130 -22.14 3.77 7.06
CA SER A 130 -21.45 3.06 8.14
C SER A 130 -21.71 3.65 9.55
N GLU A 131 -22.34 4.82 9.66
CA GLU A 131 -22.62 5.47 10.94
C GLU A 131 -23.69 4.74 11.79
N ASN A 132 -24.40 3.74 11.24
CA ASN A 132 -25.47 3.01 11.94
C ASN A 132 -25.02 1.69 12.59
N LYS A 133 -23.72 1.43 12.79
CA LYS A 133 -23.24 0.16 13.38
C LYS A 133 -22.53 0.27 14.73
N GLU A 134 -22.63 1.40 15.40
CA GLU A 134 -22.24 1.51 16.80
C GLU A 134 -23.47 1.77 17.68
N ALA A 135 -24.29 0.75 17.87
CA ALA A 135 -25.13 0.67 19.05
C ALA A 135 -24.32 -0.03 20.14
N PRO A 136 -24.10 0.60 21.31
CA PRO A 136 -23.45 -0.06 22.44
C PRO A 136 -24.38 -1.13 22.97
N VAL A 137 -24.03 -2.39 22.87
CA VAL A 137 -24.67 -3.45 23.65
C VAL A 137 -24.12 -3.36 25.07
N THR A 138 -24.80 -2.58 25.86
CA THR A 138 -24.73 -2.69 27.33
C THR A 138 -25.57 -3.87 27.75
N ARG A 139 -24.89 -4.95 28.17
CA ARG A 139 -25.34 -5.83 29.28
C ARG A 139 -24.17 -6.69 29.73
#